data_c8cd302314d2a590e2fff29fa90d5207
#
_entry.id   c8cd302314d2a590e2fff29fa90d5207
#
_cell.length_a   1.000
_cell.length_b   1.000
_cell.length_c   1.000
_cell.angle_alpha   90.00
_cell.angle_beta   90.00
_cell.angle_gamma   90.00
#
_symmetry.space_group_name_H-M   'P 1'
#
loop_
_entity.id
_entity.type
_entity.pdbx_description
1 polymer ?
#
loop_
_entity_poly.entity_id
_entity_poly.type
_entity_poly.pdbx_seq_one_letter_code
_entity_poly.pdbx_strand_id
1 'polypeptide(L)'
;MVERKIYMDKIKKLQDQQIIKVVTGVRRCGKSTLLRQFQSYLLNTGVEQEQIIAINFEDVENEGLLDYHALHSYVTERLVPGKMTYIFLDEVQAVPNFQKAVDSLFLRENTDIYITGSNAYLLSGELATLLSGRYIEIPMLPLSFAEYLELSGLEKHSAWQKYFQNGGFPYAVQIDDDAIRHDYLDGIYHTVLIKDVASRKRINDISLLES
;
A
#
# COMPACT_ATOMS: atom_id res chain seq x y z
N MET A 1 -6.91 -11.00 -12.17
CA MET A 1 -6.55 -9.86 -11.26
C MET A 1 -7.40 -8.68 -11.71
N VAL A 2 -8.12 -8.02 -10.81
CA VAL A 2 -8.96 -6.86 -11.16
C VAL A 2 -8.15 -5.56 -11.13
N GLU A 3 -8.37 -4.67 -12.09
CA GLU A 3 -7.80 -3.33 -12.08
C GLU A 3 -8.59 -2.44 -11.11
N ARG A 4 -7.90 -1.79 -10.19
CA ARG A 4 -8.49 -0.85 -9.23
C ARG A 4 -8.61 0.55 -9.86
N LYS A 5 -9.51 0.70 -10.85
CA LYS A 5 -9.60 1.88 -11.73
C LYS A 5 -9.58 3.22 -11.00
N ILE A 6 -10.39 3.38 -9.95
CA ILE A 6 -10.48 4.65 -9.18
C ILE A 6 -9.10 5.04 -8.63
N TYR A 7 -8.37 4.10 -8.07
CA TYR A 7 -7.05 4.34 -7.50
C TYR A 7 -5.98 4.51 -8.58
N MET A 8 -6.04 3.69 -9.64
CA MET A 8 -5.15 3.81 -10.80
C MET A 8 -5.29 5.16 -11.48
N ASP A 9 -6.51 5.64 -11.73
CA ASP A 9 -6.76 6.95 -12.32
C ASP A 9 -6.24 8.08 -11.44
N LYS A 10 -6.36 7.94 -10.11
CA LYS A 10 -5.83 8.93 -9.17
C LYS A 10 -4.29 8.95 -9.20
N ILE A 11 -3.64 7.78 -9.18
CA ILE A 11 -2.18 7.68 -9.26
C ILE A 11 -1.67 8.24 -10.60
N LYS A 12 -2.29 7.86 -11.72
CA LYS A 12 -1.93 8.37 -13.07
C LYS A 12 -2.02 9.90 -13.16
N LYS A 13 -3.05 10.51 -12.55
CA LYS A 13 -3.18 11.98 -12.51
C LYS A 13 -2.10 12.67 -11.69
N LEU A 14 -1.49 11.97 -10.76
CA LEU A 14 -0.44 12.47 -9.89
C LEU A 14 0.96 12.13 -10.39
N GLN A 15 1.08 11.34 -11.46
CA GLN A 15 2.35 10.98 -12.06
C GLN A 15 3.15 12.23 -12.44
N ASP A 16 4.46 12.18 -12.23
CA ASP A 16 5.43 13.24 -12.54
C ASP A 16 5.16 14.59 -11.81
N GLN A 17 4.23 14.60 -10.85
CA GLN A 17 4.03 15.76 -9.99
C GLN A 17 4.93 15.66 -8.76
N GLN A 18 5.58 16.78 -8.41
CA GLN A 18 6.44 16.87 -7.21
C GLN A 18 5.60 16.88 -5.94
N ILE A 19 4.99 15.73 -5.65
CA ILE A 19 4.21 15.45 -4.46
C ILE A 19 4.41 13.97 -4.08
N ILE A 20 4.49 13.63 -2.81
CA ILE A 20 4.60 12.26 -2.34
C ILE A 20 3.22 11.60 -2.39
N LYS A 21 3.10 10.44 -3.05
CA LYS A 21 1.86 9.67 -3.15
C LYS A 21 1.85 8.62 -2.04
N VAL A 22 0.90 8.74 -1.13
CA VAL A 22 0.78 7.86 0.04
C VAL A 22 -0.45 6.99 -0.10
N VAL A 23 -0.27 5.71 -0.41
CA VAL A 23 -1.38 4.74 -0.46
C VAL A 23 -1.56 4.13 0.93
N THR A 24 -2.64 4.52 1.60
CA THR A 24 -3.03 3.98 2.90
C THR A 24 -4.17 2.97 2.76
N GLY A 25 -4.37 2.15 3.76
CA GLY A 25 -5.47 1.17 3.77
C GLY A 25 -5.18 0.00 4.70
N VAL A 26 -6.23 -0.72 5.07
CA VAL A 26 -6.10 -1.91 5.91
C VAL A 26 -5.16 -2.95 5.29
N ARG A 27 -4.55 -3.78 6.13
CA ARG A 27 -3.73 -4.90 5.64
C ARG A 27 -4.53 -5.76 4.66
N ARG A 28 -3.87 -6.27 3.61
CA ARG A 28 -4.43 -7.17 2.59
C ARG A 28 -5.54 -6.58 1.71
N CYS A 29 -5.79 -5.25 1.72
CA CYS A 29 -6.74 -4.61 0.80
C CYS A 29 -6.23 -4.46 -0.65
N GLY A 30 -4.93 -4.72 -0.89
CA GLY A 30 -4.34 -4.72 -2.23
C GLY A 30 -3.39 -3.56 -2.56
N LYS A 31 -2.85 -2.83 -1.57
CA LYS A 31 -1.92 -1.70 -1.78
C LYS A 31 -0.72 -2.06 -2.63
N SER A 32 0.03 -3.10 -2.26
CA SER A 32 1.21 -3.59 -3.01
C SER A 32 0.85 -4.03 -4.43
N THR A 33 -0.36 -4.59 -4.61
CA THR A 33 -0.86 -4.98 -5.94
C THR A 33 -1.12 -3.74 -6.80
N LEU A 34 -1.71 -2.68 -6.24
CA LEU A 34 -1.92 -1.41 -6.92
C LEU A 34 -0.58 -0.80 -7.39
N LEU A 35 0.45 -0.78 -6.53
CA LEU A 35 1.77 -0.29 -6.91
C LEU A 35 2.39 -1.12 -8.05
N ARG A 36 2.29 -2.45 -7.99
CA ARG A 36 2.76 -3.32 -9.09
C ARG A 36 2.02 -3.10 -10.41
N GLN A 37 0.71 -2.88 -10.35
CA GLN A 37 -0.08 -2.53 -11.54
C GLN A 37 0.38 -1.20 -12.13
N PHE A 38 0.69 -0.22 -11.28
CA PHE A 38 1.18 1.06 -11.74
C PHE A 38 2.61 0.98 -12.32
N GLN A 39 3.51 0.20 -11.72
CA GLN A 39 4.83 -0.09 -12.29
C GLN A 39 4.71 -0.71 -13.69
N SER A 40 3.82 -1.71 -13.84
CA SER A 40 3.55 -2.31 -15.14
C SER A 40 3.00 -1.30 -16.16
N TYR A 41 2.16 -0.38 -15.73
CA TYR A 41 1.66 0.71 -16.58
C TYR A 41 2.81 1.62 -17.01
N LEU A 42 3.72 2.03 -16.12
CA LEU A 42 4.88 2.87 -16.45
C LEU A 42 5.75 2.20 -17.50
N LEU A 43 6.09 0.93 -17.34
CA LEU A 43 6.86 0.16 -18.31
C LEU A 43 6.18 0.10 -19.68
N ASN A 44 4.85 -0.11 -19.70
CA ASN A 44 4.06 -0.16 -20.93
C ASN A 44 3.92 1.22 -21.62
N THR A 45 4.20 2.31 -20.91
CA THR A 45 4.15 3.69 -21.44
C THR A 45 5.52 4.25 -21.78
N GLY A 46 6.57 3.43 -21.76
CA GLY A 46 7.90 3.79 -22.24
C GLY A 46 8.90 4.17 -21.14
N VAL A 47 8.55 4.02 -19.87
CA VAL A 47 9.51 4.13 -18.75
C VAL A 47 10.41 2.89 -18.78
N GLU A 48 11.72 3.09 -18.68
CA GLU A 48 12.69 2.00 -18.65
C GLU A 48 12.76 1.36 -17.26
N GLN A 49 13.14 0.07 -17.18
CA GLN A 49 13.20 -0.67 -15.90
C GLN A 49 14.15 -0.01 -14.89
N GLU A 50 15.24 0.57 -15.33
CA GLU A 50 16.25 1.25 -14.53
C GLU A 50 15.72 2.51 -13.85
N GLN A 51 14.63 3.09 -14.37
CA GLN A 51 13.93 4.24 -13.78
C GLN A 51 12.98 3.84 -12.64
N ILE A 52 12.79 2.55 -12.39
CA ILE A 52 11.87 2.04 -11.37
C ILE A 52 12.68 1.41 -10.23
N ILE A 53 12.61 2.03 -9.05
CA ILE A 53 13.14 1.49 -7.80
C ILE A 53 11.96 1.03 -6.95
N ALA A 54 11.82 -0.27 -6.72
CA ALA A 54 10.74 -0.84 -5.94
C ALA A 54 11.29 -1.67 -4.79
N ILE A 55 10.94 -1.30 -3.56
CA ILE A 55 11.41 -1.92 -2.33
C ILE A 55 10.19 -2.29 -1.49
N ASN A 56 10.08 -3.56 -1.12
CA ASN A 56 9.10 -4.04 -0.15
C ASN A 56 9.82 -4.36 1.17
N PHE A 57 9.48 -3.66 2.23
CA PHE A 57 10.14 -3.82 3.54
C PHE A 57 9.61 -5.00 4.37
N GLU A 58 8.63 -5.76 3.87
CA GLU A 58 8.28 -7.08 4.42
C GLU A 58 9.15 -8.20 3.84
N ASP A 59 9.94 -7.91 2.79
CA ASP A 59 10.85 -8.88 2.18
C ASP A 59 12.20 -8.87 2.92
N VAL A 60 12.63 -10.03 3.40
CA VAL A 60 13.89 -10.22 4.13
C VAL A 60 15.10 -9.83 3.29
N GLU A 61 15.04 -9.92 1.96
CA GLU A 61 16.11 -9.48 1.07
C GLU A 61 16.40 -7.97 1.22
N ASN A 62 15.44 -7.20 1.70
CA ASN A 62 15.56 -5.77 1.93
C ASN A 62 15.86 -5.42 3.40
N GLU A 63 16.15 -6.39 4.27
CA GLU A 63 16.43 -6.16 5.70
C GLU A 63 17.58 -5.15 5.91
N GLY A 64 18.59 -5.16 5.06
CA GLY A 64 19.68 -4.19 5.07
C GLY A 64 19.26 -2.73 4.80
N LEU A 65 18.05 -2.51 4.31
CA LEU A 65 17.49 -1.18 4.02
C LEU A 65 16.53 -0.66 5.10
N LEU A 66 16.41 -1.36 6.23
CA LEU A 66 15.59 -0.92 7.37
C LEU A 66 16.19 0.27 8.14
N ASP A 67 17.42 0.66 7.85
CA ASP A 67 18.01 1.93 8.29
C ASP A 67 17.77 3.02 7.25
N TYR A 68 17.26 4.20 7.69
CA TYR A 68 16.87 5.26 6.75
C TYR A 68 18.07 5.87 6.00
N HIS A 69 19.30 5.81 6.53
CA HIS A 69 20.50 6.22 5.82
C HIS A 69 20.86 5.22 4.73
N ALA A 70 20.80 3.90 5.04
CA ALA A 70 21.02 2.86 4.06
C ALA A 70 19.99 2.93 2.93
N LEU A 71 18.72 3.11 3.25
CA LEU A 71 17.64 3.34 2.27
C LEU A 71 17.93 4.55 1.38
N HIS A 72 18.28 5.69 1.99
CA HIS A 72 18.57 6.91 1.24
C HIS A 72 19.76 6.72 0.29
N SER A 73 20.85 6.11 0.75
CA SER A 73 22.04 5.85 -0.06
C SER A 73 21.72 4.89 -1.21
N TYR A 74 21.03 3.79 -0.92
CA TYR A 74 20.62 2.79 -1.92
C TYR A 74 19.82 3.42 -3.07
N VAL A 75 18.84 4.27 -2.73
CA VAL A 75 18.02 4.95 -3.74
C VAL A 75 18.84 5.99 -4.50
N THR A 76 19.64 6.80 -3.80
CA THR A 76 20.44 7.87 -4.42
C THR A 76 21.44 7.34 -5.44
N GLU A 77 22.09 6.19 -5.17
CA GLU A 77 23.03 5.53 -6.07
C GLU A 77 22.38 4.99 -7.35
N ARG A 78 21.05 4.81 -7.34
CA ARG A 78 20.28 4.24 -8.46
C ARG A 78 19.43 5.27 -9.21
N LEU A 79 19.52 6.55 -8.84
CA LEU A 79 18.84 7.61 -9.59
C LEU A 79 19.41 7.72 -11.00
N VAL A 80 18.53 7.77 -12.00
CA VAL A 80 18.94 7.85 -13.41
C VAL A 80 19.17 9.31 -13.80
N PRO A 81 20.39 9.71 -14.17
CA PRO A 81 20.67 11.10 -14.53
C PRO A 81 19.84 11.57 -15.72
N GLY A 82 19.19 12.72 -15.57
CA GLY A 82 18.41 13.35 -16.64
C GLY A 82 17.07 12.68 -16.97
N LYS A 83 16.69 11.64 -16.25
CA LYS A 83 15.38 10.98 -16.40
C LYS A 83 14.64 10.95 -15.06
N MET A 84 13.29 10.91 -15.10
CA MET A 84 12.47 10.69 -13.90
C MET A 84 12.74 9.30 -13.34
N THR A 85 12.98 9.22 -12.03
CA THR A 85 13.09 7.94 -11.30
C THR A 85 11.87 7.76 -10.40
N TYR A 86 11.16 6.66 -10.61
CA TYR A 86 9.95 6.29 -9.85
C TYR A 86 10.32 5.41 -8.68
N ILE A 87 10.08 5.88 -7.46
CA ILE A 87 10.50 5.24 -6.23
C ILE A 87 9.27 4.68 -5.52
N PHE A 88 9.20 3.37 -5.35
CA PHE A 88 8.11 2.65 -4.68
C PHE A 88 8.62 2.03 -3.39
N LEU A 89 8.10 2.51 -2.25
CA LEU A 89 8.45 2.05 -0.92
C LEU A 89 7.23 1.40 -0.27
N ASP A 90 7.15 0.08 -0.33
CA ASP A 90 6.01 -0.69 0.16
C ASP A 90 6.20 -1.06 1.64
N GLU A 91 5.18 -0.81 2.48
CA GLU A 91 5.17 -0.99 3.95
C GLU A 91 6.30 -0.18 4.64
N VAL A 92 6.44 1.10 4.24
CA VAL A 92 7.54 2.00 4.62
C VAL A 92 7.69 2.22 6.13
N GLN A 93 6.63 2.00 6.92
CA GLN A 93 6.67 2.11 8.39
C GLN A 93 7.60 1.08 9.06
N ALA A 94 8.04 0.05 8.33
CA ALA A 94 9.06 -0.89 8.82
C ALA A 94 10.43 -0.20 9.00
N VAL A 95 10.66 0.92 8.31
CA VAL A 95 11.92 1.70 8.41
C VAL A 95 11.76 2.80 9.46
N PRO A 96 12.43 2.72 10.62
CA PRO A 96 12.39 3.80 11.61
C PRO A 96 12.89 5.12 11.01
N ASN A 97 12.17 6.20 11.27
CA ASN A 97 12.48 7.53 10.72
C ASN A 97 12.51 7.63 9.18
N PHE A 98 11.75 6.78 8.48
CA PHE A 98 11.68 6.76 7.01
C PHE A 98 11.43 8.14 6.40
N GLN A 99 10.67 9.01 7.09
CA GLN A 99 10.34 10.36 6.63
C GLN A 99 11.61 11.18 6.32
N LYS A 100 12.73 10.96 7.04
CA LYS A 100 13.97 11.69 6.77
C LYS A 100 14.57 11.30 5.42
N ALA A 101 14.51 10.03 5.07
CA ALA A 101 14.95 9.55 3.76
C ALA A 101 14.01 10.05 2.65
N VAL A 102 12.69 9.91 2.86
CA VAL A 102 11.66 10.33 1.90
C VAL A 102 11.71 11.84 1.65
N ASP A 103 11.80 12.67 2.70
CA ASP A 103 11.93 14.12 2.57
C ASP A 103 13.21 14.53 1.82
N SER A 104 14.34 13.86 2.08
CA SER A 104 15.59 14.13 1.38
C SER A 104 15.52 13.74 -0.10
N LEU A 105 14.92 12.60 -0.42
CA LEU A 105 14.69 12.16 -1.79
C LEU A 105 13.72 13.07 -2.53
N PHE A 106 12.69 13.57 -1.86
CA PHE A 106 11.72 14.52 -2.40
C PHE A 106 12.35 15.85 -2.88
N LEU A 107 13.48 16.26 -2.30
CA LEU A 107 14.20 17.46 -2.72
C LEU A 107 14.94 17.27 -4.06
N ARG A 108 15.00 16.05 -4.59
CA ARG A 108 15.62 15.76 -5.89
C ARG A 108 14.63 16.07 -7.02
N GLU A 109 15.05 16.79 -8.05
CA GLU A 109 14.19 17.26 -9.13
C GLU A 109 13.57 16.15 -9.99
N ASN A 110 14.25 15.01 -10.13
CA ASN A 110 13.85 13.92 -11.01
C ASN A 110 13.43 12.68 -10.22
N THR A 111 12.66 12.87 -9.15
CA THR A 111 12.12 11.76 -8.36
C THR A 111 10.61 11.84 -8.25
N ASP A 112 9.94 10.70 -8.40
CA ASP A 112 8.52 10.55 -8.20
C ASP A 112 8.28 9.44 -7.16
N ILE A 113 7.74 9.80 -5.99
CA ILE A 113 7.77 8.95 -4.79
C ILE A 113 6.37 8.44 -4.45
N TYR A 114 6.28 7.11 -4.32
CA TYR A 114 5.09 6.36 -3.94
C TYR A 114 5.40 5.52 -2.72
N ILE A 115 4.64 5.73 -1.64
CA ILE A 115 4.81 4.95 -0.42
C ILE A 115 3.51 4.27 -0.04
N THR A 116 3.60 3.10 0.59
CA THR A 116 2.46 2.46 1.22
C THR A 116 2.70 2.23 2.69
N GLY A 117 1.61 2.07 3.40
CA GLY A 117 1.63 1.60 4.78
C GLY A 117 0.22 1.29 5.29
N SER A 118 0.13 0.58 6.41
CA SER A 118 -1.15 0.33 7.03
C SER A 118 -1.71 1.60 7.69
N ASN A 119 -3.05 1.72 7.72
CA ASN A 119 -3.73 2.88 8.32
C ASN A 119 -3.30 3.19 9.76
N ALA A 120 -2.90 2.17 10.52
CA ALA A 120 -2.50 2.34 11.90
C ALA A 120 -1.23 3.18 12.07
N TYR A 121 -0.31 3.11 11.12
CA TYR A 121 0.99 3.78 11.17
C TYR A 121 1.03 5.08 10.34
N LEU A 122 0.20 5.17 9.30
CA LEU A 122 0.16 6.29 8.37
C LEU A 122 -1.18 7.05 8.48
N LEU A 123 -1.76 7.19 9.67
CA LEU A 123 -2.98 7.99 9.82
C LEU A 123 -2.71 9.45 9.56
N SER A 124 -3.64 10.08 8.87
CA SER A 124 -3.57 11.44 8.31
C SER A 124 -2.98 12.52 9.22
N GLY A 125 -3.24 12.47 10.53
CA GLY A 125 -2.68 13.45 11.48
C GLY A 125 -1.17 13.30 11.71
N GLU A 126 -0.63 12.09 11.65
CA GLU A 126 0.81 11.84 11.82
C GLU A 126 1.56 12.07 10.50
N LEU A 127 0.97 11.67 9.36
CA LEU A 127 1.54 11.95 8.04
C LEU A 127 1.73 13.46 7.80
N ALA A 128 0.76 14.28 8.21
CA ALA A 128 0.86 15.73 8.08
C ALA A 128 2.09 16.30 8.82
N THR A 129 2.42 15.72 9.97
CA THR A 129 3.61 16.09 10.74
C THR A 129 4.88 15.49 10.16
N LEU A 130 4.83 14.20 9.76
CA LEU A 130 6.01 13.47 9.28
C LEU A 130 6.47 13.95 7.91
N LEU A 131 5.55 14.23 6.97
CA LEU A 131 5.87 14.62 5.59
C LEU A 131 5.62 16.11 5.30
N SER A 132 5.47 16.93 6.36
CA SER A 132 5.40 18.39 6.24
C SER A 132 4.38 18.91 5.22
N GLY A 133 3.28 18.21 5.00
CA GLY A 133 2.23 18.56 4.03
C GLY A 133 2.60 18.35 2.56
N ARG A 134 3.71 17.67 2.25
CA ARG A 134 4.20 17.44 0.88
C ARG A 134 3.68 16.14 0.27
N TYR A 135 2.48 15.70 0.64
CA TYR A 135 1.92 14.43 0.20
C TYR A 135 0.44 14.53 -0.21
N ILE A 136 0.01 13.58 -1.01
CA ILE A 136 -1.42 13.29 -1.26
C ILE A 136 -1.71 11.88 -0.80
N GLU A 137 -2.70 11.76 0.09
CA GLU A 137 -3.18 10.48 0.57
C GLU A 137 -4.18 9.85 -0.43
N ILE A 138 -3.99 8.55 -0.65
CA ILE A 138 -4.87 7.70 -1.46
C ILE A 138 -5.40 6.60 -0.54
N PRO A 139 -6.48 6.85 0.21
CA PRO A 139 -7.05 5.86 1.12
C PRO A 139 -7.70 4.74 0.32
N MET A 140 -7.14 3.52 0.44
CA MET A 140 -7.58 2.34 -0.29
C MET A 140 -8.42 1.44 0.60
N LEU A 141 -9.63 1.16 0.16
CA LEU A 141 -10.54 0.21 0.78
C LEU A 141 -10.41 -1.19 0.15
N PRO A 142 -10.89 -2.25 0.78
CA PRO A 142 -11.15 -3.52 0.12
C PRO A 142 -11.98 -3.33 -1.16
N LEU A 143 -12.20 -4.39 -1.94
CA LEU A 143 -12.92 -4.31 -3.21
C LEU A 143 -14.32 -3.71 -3.02
N SER A 144 -14.69 -2.79 -3.91
CA SER A 144 -16.08 -2.41 -4.11
C SER A 144 -16.87 -3.58 -4.71
N PHE A 145 -18.20 -3.54 -4.65
CA PHE A 145 -19.02 -4.58 -5.26
C PHE A 145 -18.77 -4.76 -6.77
N ALA A 146 -18.53 -3.68 -7.48
CA ALA A 146 -18.22 -3.76 -8.92
C ALA A 146 -16.89 -4.51 -9.18
N GLU A 147 -15.85 -4.21 -8.41
CA GLU A 147 -14.56 -4.90 -8.48
C GLU A 147 -14.66 -6.35 -7.99
N TYR A 148 -15.47 -6.61 -6.96
CA TYR A 148 -15.77 -7.96 -6.49
C TYR A 148 -16.46 -8.79 -7.58
N LEU A 149 -17.47 -8.23 -8.24
CA LEU A 149 -18.21 -8.88 -9.31
C LEU A 149 -17.26 -9.26 -10.48
N GLU A 150 -16.40 -8.33 -10.88
CA GLU A 150 -15.40 -8.56 -11.93
C GLU A 150 -14.38 -9.66 -11.51
N LEU A 151 -13.90 -9.63 -10.26
CA LEU A 151 -12.92 -10.59 -9.78
C LEU A 151 -13.50 -12.00 -9.59
N SER A 152 -14.72 -12.08 -9.06
CA SER A 152 -15.37 -13.36 -8.76
C SER A 152 -15.87 -14.09 -10.00
N GLY A 153 -16.20 -13.38 -11.08
CA GLY A 153 -16.83 -13.94 -12.28
C GLY A 153 -18.22 -14.53 -12.06
N LEU A 154 -18.81 -14.30 -10.88
CA LEU A 154 -20.13 -14.82 -10.53
C LEU A 154 -21.25 -14.01 -11.19
N GLU A 155 -22.43 -14.63 -11.28
CA GLU A 155 -23.66 -13.91 -11.61
C GLU A 155 -23.96 -12.86 -10.51
N LYS A 156 -24.52 -11.70 -10.90
CA LYS A 156 -24.68 -10.52 -10.06
C LYS A 156 -25.38 -10.78 -8.73
N HIS A 157 -26.46 -11.56 -8.73
CA HIS A 157 -27.23 -11.85 -7.51
C HIS A 157 -26.40 -12.72 -6.54
N SER A 158 -25.78 -13.77 -7.05
CA SER A 158 -24.91 -14.66 -6.26
C SER A 158 -23.68 -13.92 -5.73
N ALA A 159 -23.07 -13.05 -6.56
CA ALA A 159 -21.96 -12.21 -6.14
C ALA A 159 -22.38 -11.25 -5.03
N TRP A 160 -23.57 -10.66 -5.11
CA TRP A 160 -24.08 -9.76 -4.08
C TRP A 160 -24.27 -10.46 -2.73
N GLN A 161 -24.85 -11.66 -2.72
CA GLN A 161 -25.02 -12.44 -1.50
C GLN A 161 -23.68 -12.74 -0.84
N LYS A 162 -22.71 -13.24 -1.64
CA LYS A 162 -21.36 -13.54 -1.13
C LYS A 162 -20.60 -12.29 -0.67
N TYR A 163 -20.72 -11.20 -1.39
CA TYR A 163 -20.11 -9.92 -1.01
C TYR A 163 -20.65 -9.39 0.32
N PHE A 164 -21.96 -9.51 0.52
CA PHE A 164 -22.61 -9.09 1.76
C PHE A 164 -22.18 -9.93 2.95
N GLN A 165 -21.99 -11.25 2.76
CA GLN A 165 -21.57 -12.17 3.81
C GLN A 165 -20.08 -12.07 4.13
N ASN A 166 -19.22 -11.95 3.12
CA ASN A 166 -17.78 -12.18 3.23
C ASN A 166 -16.95 -10.89 3.05
N GLY A 167 -17.59 -9.76 2.72
CA GLY A 167 -16.89 -8.51 2.46
C GLY A 167 -16.07 -8.51 1.17
N GLY A 168 -15.17 -7.55 1.04
CA GLY A 168 -14.44 -7.26 -0.20
C GLY A 168 -12.93 -7.50 -0.13
N PHE A 169 -12.41 -8.35 0.76
CA PHE A 169 -10.98 -8.66 0.75
C PHE A 169 -10.59 -9.47 -0.48
N PRO A 170 -9.61 -8.99 -1.30
CA PRO A 170 -9.35 -9.60 -2.61
C PRO A 170 -9.01 -11.09 -2.58
N TYR A 171 -8.25 -11.54 -1.59
CA TYR A 171 -7.89 -12.95 -1.48
C TYR A 171 -9.06 -13.82 -1.00
N ALA A 172 -9.93 -13.29 -0.12
CA ALA A 172 -11.13 -14.00 0.34
C ALA A 172 -12.07 -14.37 -0.81
N VAL A 173 -12.12 -13.55 -1.88
CA VAL A 173 -12.93 -13.82 -3.09
C VAL A 173 -12.45 -15.07 -3.83
N GLN A 174 -11.18 -15.44 -3.70
CA GLN A 174 -10.54 -16.55 -4.41
C GLN A 174 -10.58 -17.86 -3.61
N ILE A 175 -11.08 -17.84 -2.39
CA ILE A 175 -11.21 -19.02 -1.54
C ILE A 175 -12.60 -19.63 -1.78
N ASP A 176 -12.65 -20.85 -2.30
CA ASP A 176 -13.91 -21.54 -2.58
C ASP A 176 -14.59 -22.10 -1.32
N ASP A 177 -13.79 -22.63 -0.39
CA ASP A 177 -14.27 -23.23 0.85
C ASP A 177 -14.65 -22.13 1.89
N ASP A 178 -15.89 -22.20 2.37
CA ASP A 178 -16.44 -21.20 3.29
C ASP A 178 -15.76 -21.23 4.67
N ALA A 179 -15.36 -22.41 5.17
CA ALA A 179 -14.68 -22.52 6.46
C ALA A 179 -13.26 -21.91 6.39
N ILE A 180 -12.52 -22.26 5.33
CA ILE A 180 -11.17 -21.67 5.08
C ILE A 180 -11.25 -20.16 4.88
N ARG A 181 -12.30 -19.69 4.20
CA ARG A 181 -12.52 -18.24 4.02
C ARG A 181 -12.79 -17.55 5.36
N HIS A 182 -13.59 -18.14 6.22
CA HIS A 182 -13.89 -17.62 7.54
C HIS A 182 -12.60 -17.52 8.39
N ASP A 183 -11.82 -18.62 8.46
CA ASP A 183 -10.53 -18.64 9.16
C ASP A 183 -9.56 -17.56 8.64
N TYR A 184 -9.54 -17.35 7.32
CA TYR A 184 -8.73 -16.30 6.72
C TYR A 184 -9.16 -14.88 7.14
N LEU A 185 -10.48 -14.64 7.16
CA LEU A 185 -11.03 -13.33 7.57
C LEU A 185 -10.82 -13.07 9.06
N ASP A 186 -10.97 -14.08 9.89
CA ASP A 186 -10.65 -14.02 11.31
C ASP A 186 -9.17 -13.70 11.55
N GLY A 187 -8.28 -14.34 10.78
CA GLY A 187 -6.85 -14.02 10.81
C GLY A 187 -6.54 -12.57 10.45
N ILE A 188 -7.28 -11.97 9.51
CA ILE A 188 -7.16 -10.53 9.21
C ILE A 188 -7.68 -9.70 10.38
N TYR A 189 -8.87 -10.03 10.91
CA TYR A 189 -9.49 -9.31 12.01
C TYR A 189 -8.55 -9.25 13.21
N HIS A 190 -8.03 -10.39 13.66
CA HIS A 190 -7.08 -10.45 14.77
C HIS A 190 -5.77 -9.70 14.47
N THR A 191 -5.28 -9.75 13.23
CA THR A 191 -4.07 -9.00 12.85
C THR A 191 -4.31 -7.49 12.94
N VAL A 192 -5.45 -7.00 12.48
CA VAL A 192 -5.82 -5.58 12.58
C VAL A 192 -6.01 -5.18 14.03
N LEU A 193 -6.74 -5.96 14.82
CA LEU A 193 -6.95 -5.67 16.26
C LEU A 193 -5.63 -5.63 17.02
N ILE A 194 -4.78 -6.64 16.86
CA ILE A 194 -3.54 -6.78 17.63
C ILE A 194 -2.47 -5.81 17.15
N LYS A 195 -2.15 -5.82 15.85
CA LYS A 195 -1.05 -5.01 15.32
C LYS A 195 -1.43 -3.56 15.10
N ASP A 196 -2.63 -3.30 14.63
CA ASP A 196 -3.00 -1.95 14.20
C ASP A 196 -3.72 -1.15 15.29
N VAL A 197 -4.51 -1.76 16.15
CA VAL A 197 -5.26 -1.07 17.19
C VAL A 197 -4.60 -1.20 18.56
N ALA A 198 -4.39 -2.41 19.06
CA ALA A 198 -3.89 -2.65 20.42
C ALA A 198 -2.46 -2.09 20.61
N SER A 199 -1.54 -2.37 19.68
CA SER A 199 -0.16 -1.88 19.78
C SER A 199 -0.09 -0.35 19.77
N ARG A 200 -0.91 0.30 18.94
CA ARG A 200 -0.97 1.76 18.83
C ARG A 200 -1.56 2.42 20.08
N LYS A 201 -2.64 1.88 20.60
CA LYS A 201 -3.32 2.41 21.81
C LYS A 201 -2.64 1.97 23.11
N ARG A 202 -1.57 1.15 23.02
CA ARG A 202 -0.92 0.52 24.19
C ARG A 202 -1.91 -0.21 25.07
N ILE A 203 -2.90 -0.85 24.46
CA ILE A 203 -3.91 -1.65 25.15
C ILE A 203 -3.28 -3.02 25.43
N ASN A 204 -3.10 -3.32 26.71
CA ASN A 204 -2.50 -4.60 27.15
C ASN A 204 -3.53 -5.73 27.23
N ASP A 205 -4.81 -5.40 27.28
CA ASP A 205 -5.90 -6.38 27.34
C ASP A 205 -6.77 -6.27 26.09
N ILE A 206 -6.59 -7.23 25.18
CA ILE A 206 -7.28 -7.30 23.88
C ILE A 206 -8.76 -7.66 24.07
N SER A 207 -9.11 -8.37 25.16
CA SER A 207 -10.50 -8.75 25.44
C SER A 207 -11.43 -7.53 25.61
N LEU A 208 -10.88 -6.37 25.97
CA LEU A 208 -11.61 -5.10 26.04
C LEU A 208 -11.98 -4.52 24.66
N LEU A 209 -11.36 -5.01 23.57
CA LEU A 209 -11.68 -4.59 22.20
C LEU A 209 -12.70 -5.51 21.53
N GLU A 210 -12.97 -6.68 22.12
CA GLU A 210 -13.90 -7.70 21.60
C GLU A 210 -15.26 -7.63 22.29
N SER A 211 -15.41 -6.82 23.34
CA SER A 211 -16.66 -6.58 24.07
C SER A 211 -17.43 -5.37 23.52
#